data_9f2b98c6f14b05c0a011e064b1a5af49
#
_entry.id   9f2b98c6f14b05c0a011e064b1a5af49
#
_cell.length_a   1.000
_cell.length_b   1.000
_cell.length_c   1.000
_cell.angle_alpha   90.00
_cell.angle_beta   90.00
_cell.angle_gamma   90.00
#
_symmetry.space_group_name_H-M   'P 1'
#
loop_
_entity.id
_entity.type
_entity.pdbx_description
1 polymer ?
#
loop_
_entity_poly.entity_id
_entity_poly.type
_entity_poly.pdbx_seq_one_letter_code
_entity_poly.pdbx_strand_id
1 'polypeptide(L)'
;VRVSPQLGGGTVSGDQTIFPDGIPLPFTNSTAAFGGSSDITYQWQAKTEQGNWTDVPNAKGLSYDPPALTTTTKFRRKAVSGEEAAYSNVVTVSVREPIAEYLSFRPIAGVVSEEDRDMRTAGLKTYEKIGILGADTDVGKFIERAFYYDYRGRIIQIVETNHLGGLSYYSTEYDFVGNILKSHELHTSDMQ
;
A
#
# COMPACT_ATOMS: atom_id res chain seq x y z
N VAL A 1 -39.83 -24.58 17.76
CA VAL A 1 -38.83 -23.49 17.88
C VAL A 1 -37.97 -23.54 16.63
N ARG A 2 -38.00 -22.49 15.80
CA ARG A 2 -37.03 -22.37 14.70
C ARG A 2 -35.70 -21.86 15.30
N VAL A 3 -34.68 -22.67 15.23
CA VAL A 3 -33.32 -22.25 15.58
C VAL A 3 -32.72 -21.60 14.32
N SER A 4 -32.44 -20.32 14.39
CA SER A 4 -31.71 -19.63 13.30
C SER A 4 -30.24 -20.12 13.27
N PRO A 5 -29.62 -20.27 12.08
CA PRO A 5 -28.22 -20.57 12.00
C PRO A 5 -27.38 -19.46 12.67
N GLN A 6 -26.31 -19.83 13.34
CA GLN A 6 -25.37 -18.88 13.93
C GLN A 6 -24.86 -17.89 12.87
N LEU A 7 -24.74 -16.61 13.23
CA LEU A 7 -24.20 -15.58 12.36
C LEU A 7 -22.71 -15.79 12.11
N GLY A 8 -22.31 -15.89 10.84
CA GLY A 8 -20.91 -15.92 10.39
C GLY A 8 -20.50 -14.59 9.76
N GLY A 9 -19.29 -14.09 10.06
CA GLY A 9 -18.83 -12.76 9.64
C GLY A 9 -18.42 -12.65 8.17
N GLY A 10 -18.27 -13.79 7.47
CA GLY A 10 -17.71 -13.83 6.12
C GLY A 10 -16.22 -13.52 6.07
N THR A 11 -15.70 -13.26 4.87
CA THR A 11 -14.29 -12.93 4.64
C THR A 11 -14.12 -11.75 3.70
N VAL A 12 -13.03 -11.04 3.84
CA VAL A 12 -12.64 -9.89 3.01
C VAL A 12 -11.24 -10.08 2.45
N SER A 13 -10.88 -9.34 1.38
CA SER A 13 -9.57 -9.41 0.72
C SER A 13 -8.41 -9.16 1.69
N GLY A 14 -7.24 -9.67 1.31
CA GLY A 14 -6.10 -9.86 2.17
C GLY A 14 -5.22 -8.65 2.46
N ASP A 15 -4.12 -8.91 3.13
CA ASP A 15 -3.16 -7.93 3.62
C ASP A 15 -2.47 -7.16 2.49
N GLN A 16 -2.06 -5.94 2.78
CA GLN A 16 -1.38 -5.04 1.85
C GLN A 16 -0.20 -4.36 2.54
N THR A 17 0.76 -3.91 1.73
CA THR A 17 1.87 -3.08 2.20
C THR A 17 1.93 -1.82 1.34
N ILE A 18 2.00 -0.66 1.98
CA ILE A 18 2.07 0.66 1.34
C ILE A 18 3.19 1.48 1.97
N PHE A 19 3.58 2.58 1.33
CA PHE A 19 4.39 3.64 1.93
C PHE A 19 3.52 4.57 2.79
N PRO A 20 4.11 5.41 3.66
CA PRO A 20 3.38 6.50 4.32
C PRO A 20 2.64 7.36 3.31
N ASP A 21 1.44 7.80 3.69
CA ASP A 21 0.49 8.53 2.85
C ASP A 21 0.00 7.77 1.59
N GLY A 22 0.37 6.49 1.46
CA GLY A 22 -0.15 5.62 0.41
C GLY A 22 -1.63 5.31 0.60
N ILE A 23 -2.36 5.16 -0.51
CA ILE A 23 -3.77 4.76 -0.52
C ILE A 23 -3.82 3.24 -0.78
N PRO A 24 -4.38 2.44 0.15
CA PRO A 24 -4.57 1.01 -0.07
C PRO A 24 -5.54 0.73 -1.22
N LEU A 25 -5.43 -0.44 -1.83
CA LEU A 25 -6.49 -0.93 -2.71
C LEU A 25 -7.78 -1.18 -1.91
N PRO A 26 -8.95 -1.00 -2.52
CA PRO A 26 -10.23 -1.29 -1.88
C PRO A 26 -10.31 -2.71 -1.34
N PHE A 27 -10.82 -2.88 -0.12
CA PHE A 27 -11.12 -4.19 0.41
C PHE A 27 -12.40 -4.71 -0.24
N THR A 28 -12.30 -5.89 -0.85
CA THR A 28 -13.41 -6.54 -1.51
C THR A 28 -14.00 -7.66 -0.68
N ASN A 29 -15.27 -7.97 -0.90
CA ASN A 29 -15.94 -9.08 -0.26
C ASN A 29 -15.52 -10.40 -0.92
N SER A 30 -14.80 -11.26 -0.20
CA SER A 30 -14.47 -12.61 -0.65
C SER A 30 -15.60 -13.58 -0.34
N THR A 31 -16.18 -13.48 0.85
CA THR A 31 -17.39 -14.22 1.25
C THR A 31 -18.28 -13.31 2.09
N ALA A 32 -19.56 -13.22 1.73
CA ALA A 32 -20.52 -12.45 2.52
C ALA A 32 -20.77 -13.11 3.89
N ALA A 33 -21.22 -12.32 4.87
CA ALA A 33 -21.73 -12.86 6.12
C ALA A 33 -22.98 -13.72 5.85
N PHE A 34 -23.23 -14.71 6.69
CA PHE A 34 -24.31 -15.68 6.52
C PHE A 34 -24.91 -16.07 7.87
N GLY A 35 -26.12 -16.66 7.85
CA GLY A 35 -26.84 -17.03 9.07
C GLY A 35 -27.50 -15.83 9.74
N GLY A 36 -27.72 -15.94 11.07
CA GLY A 36 -28.39 -14.90 11.85
C GLY A 36 -29.93 -15.03 11.83
N SER A 37 -30.60 -14.16 12.56
CA SER A 37 -32.04 -14.17 12.80
C SER A 37 -32.84 -13.14 12.00
N SER A 38 -32.13 -12.17 11.37
CA SER A 38 -32.70 -11.06 10.60
C SER A 38 -31.75 -10.62 9.48
N ASP A 39 -32.12 -9.57 8.75
CA ASP A 39 -31.28 -8.97 7.73
C ASP A 39 -29.91 -8.60 8.30
N ILE A 40 -28.86 -8.86 7.50
CA ILE A 40 -27.49 -8.60 7.89
C ILE A 40 -27.08 -7.17 7.47
N THR A 41 -26.60 -6.41 8.43
CA THR A 41 -26.01 -5.10 8.20
C THR A 41 -24.50 -5.14 8.46
N TYR A 42 -23.76 -4.23 7.86
CA TYR A 42 -22.30 -4.17 7.96
C TYR A 42 -21.80 -2.87 8.54
N GLN A 43 -20.66 -2.95 9.21
CA GLN A 43 -19.89 -1.79 9.68
C GLN A 43 -18.41 -2.15 9.64
N TRP A 44 -17.63 -1.38 8.90
CA TRP A 44 -16.17 -1.52 8.93
C TRP A 44 -15.60 -0.91 10.20
N GLN A 45 -14.61 -1.58 10.72
CA GLN A 45 -13.86 -1.15 11.90
C GLN A 45 -12.38 -1.10 11.58
N ALA A 46 -11.68 -0.13 12.18
CA ALA A 46 -10.26 0.02 12.08
C ALA A 46 -9.60 0.12 13.45
N LYS A 47 -8.32 -0.25 13.53
CA LYS A 47 -7.46 0.01 14.68
C LYS A 47 -6.00 0.12 14.25
N THR A 48 -5.24 0.98 14.91
CA THR A 48 -3.78 0.94 14.90
C THR A 48 -3.26 -0.19 15.80
N GLU A 49 -1.97 -0.46 15.80
CA GLU A 49 -1.38 -1.56 16.57
C GLU A 49 -1.65 -1.43 18.07
N GLN A 50 -1.56 -0.21 18.61
CA GLN A 50 -1.79 0.11 20.02
C GLN A 50 -3.25 0.51 20.33
N GLY A 51 -4.09 0.64 19.30
CA GLY A 51 -5.47 1.14 19.43
C GLY A 51 -6.51 0.06 19.66
N ASN A 52 -7.70 0.49 20.04
CA ASN A 52 -8.90 -0.34 20.08
C ASN A 52 -9.63 -0.30 18.74
N TRP A 53 -10.48 -1.31 18.49
CA TRP A 53 -11.39 -1.32 17.34
C TRP A 53 -12.40 -0.17 17.45
N THR A 54 -12.44 0.68 16.43
CA THR A 54 -13.39 1.79 16.29
C THR A 54 -14.14 1.66 14.98
N ASP A 55 -15.40 2.05 14.98
CA ASP A 55 -16.21 2.07 13.77
C ASP A 55 -15.71 3.16 12.81
N VAL A 56 -15.50 2.79 11.55
CA VAL A 56 -15.16 3.74 10.49
C VAL A 56 -16.43 4.48 10.07
N PRO A 57 -16.47 5.83 10.16
CA PRO A 57 -17.67 6.58 9.80
C PRO A 57 -18.14 6.28 8.38
N ASN A 58 -19.46 6.08 8.22
CA ASN A 58 -20.15 5.83 6.93
C ASN A 58 -19.69 4.57 6.16
N ALA A 59 -18.80 3.74 6.69
CA ALA A 59 -18.31 2.53 6.04
C ALA A 59 -19.22 1.34 6.34
N LYS A 60 -20.36 1.25 5.66
CA LYS A 60 -21.41 0.23 5.85
C LYS A 60 -21.57 -0.73 4.67
N GLY A 61 -20.69 -0.70 3.69
CA GLY A 61 -20.72 -1.55 2.51
C GLY A 61 -20.13 -2.94 2.73
N LEU A 62 -20.37 -3.83 1.77
CA LEU A 62 -19.68 -5.12 1.66
C LEU A 62 -18.18 -4.95 1.39
N SER A 63 -17.83 -3.92 0.63
CA SER A 63 -16.47 -3.46 0.37
C SER A 63 -16.19 -2.13 1.05
N TYR A 64 -14.92 -1.78 1.17
CA TYR A 64 -14.50 -0.51 1.76
C TYR A 64 -13.24 0.01 1.03
N ASP A 65 -13.22 1.29 0.72
CA ASP A 65 -12.09 2.01 0.10
C ASP A 65 -11.41 2.87 1.17
N PRO A 66 -10.26 2.42 1.72
CA PRO A 66 -9.59 3.13 2.79
C PRO A 66 -8.95 4.43 2.27
N PRO A 67 -8.86 5.47 3.11
CA PRO A 67 -8.08 6.66 2.78
C PRO A 67 -6.57 6.37 2.84
N ALA A 68 -5.76 7.36 2.49
CA ALA A 68 -4.32 7.32 2.71
C ALA A 68 -3.99 7.05 4.19
N LEU A 69 -2.97 6.23 4.43
CA LEU A 69 -2.56 5.83 5.78
C LEU A 69 -1.11 6.24 6.06
N THR A 70 -0.88 6.78 7.23
CA THR A 70 0.45 7.12 7.76
C THR A 70 1.01 6.08 8.71
N THR A 71 0.17 5.17 9.21
CA THR A 71 0.55 4.14 10.18
C THR A 71 -0.09 2.81 9.85
N THR A 72 0.59 1.72 10.19
CA THR A 72 0.05 0.36 10.06
C THR A 72 -1.30 0.25 10.75
N THR A 73 -2.32 -0.10 9.97
CA THR A 73 -3.72 -0.12 10.39
C THR A 73 -4.34 -1.47 10.06
N LYS A 74 -5.07 -2.01 11.01
CA LYS A 74 -5.83 -3.25 10.87
C LYS A 74 -7.30 -2.93 10.66
N PHE A 75 -7.93 -3.64 9.73
CA PHE A 75 -9.34 -3.49 9.39
C PHE A 75 -10.08 -4.81 9.54
N ARG A 76 -11.36 -4.74 9.85
CA ARG A 76 -12.29 -5.86 9.80
C ARG A 76 -13.70 -5.37 9.50
N ARG A 77 -14.55 -6.24 8.98
CA ARG A 77 -15.95 -5.95 8.78
C ARG A 77 -16.76 -6.64 9.87
N LYS A 78 -17.54 -5.89 10.63
CA LYS A 78 -18.55 -6.37 11.58
C LYS A 78 -19.84 -6.60 10.81
N ALA A 79 -20.43 -7.78 10.96
CA ALA A 79 -21.77 -8.11 10.51
C ALA A 79 -22.69 -8.15 11.73
N VAL A 80 -23.91 -7.62 11.60
CA VAL A 80 -24.91 -7.60 12.67
C VAL A 80 -26.24 -8.10 12.12
N SER A 81 -26.88 -9.02 12.84
CA SER A 81 -28.21 -9.58 12.55
C SER A 81 -29.01 -9.68 13.85
N GLY A 82 -29.98 -8.78 14.05
CA GLY A 82 -30.67 -8.62 15.31
C GLY A 82 -29.70 -8.23 16.44
N GLU A 83 -29.61 -9.05 17.48
CA GLU A 83 -28.68 -8.83 18.61
C GLU A 83 -27.32 -9.53 18.41
N GLU A 84 -27.17 -10.35 17.36
CA GLU A 84 -25.94 -11.08 17.08
C GLU A 84 -24.94 -10.21 16.31
N ALA A 85 -23.66 -10.37 16.62
CA ALA A 85 -22.58 -9.75 15.86
C ALA A 85 -21.47 -10.77 15.56
N ALA A 86 -20.97 -10.76 14.32
CA ALA A 86 -19.84 -11.57 13.89
C ALA A 86 -18.84 -10.70 13.11
N TYR A 87 -17.60 -11.17 12.99
CA TYR A 87 -16.52 -10.40 12.35
C TYR A 87 -15.90 -11.21 11.21
N SER A 88 -15.47 -10.50 10.16
CA SER A 88 -14.63 -11.08 9.12
C SER A 88 -13.22 -11.41 9.66
N ASN A 89 -12.39 -12.00 8.80
CA ASN A 89 -10.95 -11.96 9.03
C ASN A 89 -10.47 -10.52 9.21
N VAL A 90 -9.35 -10.37 9.90
CA VAL A 90 -8.62 -9.08 9.99
C VAL A 90 -7.75 -8.95 8.75
N VAL A 91 -7.76 -7.76 8.15
CA VAL A 91 -6.84 -7.34 7.08
C VAL A 91 -5.88 -6.32 7.67
N THR A 92 -4.59 -6.50 7.42
CA THR A 92 -3.54 -5.59 7.86
C THR A 92 -3.02 -4.80 6.67
N VAL A 93 -3.09 -3.47 6.74
CA VAL A 93 -2.35 -2.59 5.85
C VAL A 93 -1.08 -2.16 6.59
N SER A 94 0.03 -2.76 6.20
CA SER A 94 1.34 -2.43 6.76
C SER A 94 1.85 -1.17 6.07
N VAL A 95 2.04 -0.10 6.85
CA VAL A 95 2.79 1.08 6.40
C VAL A 95 4.24 0.85 6.75
N ARG A 96 5.06 0.72 5.72
CA ARG A 96 6.52 0.62 5.88
C ARG A 96 7.10 1.96 5.53
N GLU A 97 7.83 2.56 6.48
CA GLU A 97 8.71 3.67 6.16
C GLU A 97 9.58 3.26 4.96
N PRO A 98 9.75 4.14 3.96
CA PRO A 98 10.82 3.95 3.00
C PRO A 98 12.08 3.74 3.84
N ILE A 99 12.78 2.63 3.63
CA ILE A 99 13.92 2.21 4.46
C ILE A 99 15.00 3.29 4.49
N ALA A 100 14.86 4.30 3.64
CA ALA A 100 15.64 5.51 3.76
C ALA A 100 14.84 6.69 3.17
N GLU A 101 14.64 7.70 3.98
CA GLU A 101 14.12 9.01 3.59
C GLU A 101 14.87 9.58 2.35
N TYR A 102 16.11 9.14 2.14
CA TYR A 102 16.95 9.53 1.00
C TYR A 102 16.53 8.92 -0.35
N LEU A 103 15.77 7.79 -0.38
CA LEU A 103 15.26 7.20 -1.63
C LEU A 103 13.93 7.83 -2.07
N SER A 104 13.68 9.10 -1.73
CA SER A 104 12.42 9.76 -2.04
C SER A 104 12.31 10.12 -3.53
N PHE A 105 11.06 10.14 -4.00
CA PHE A 105 10.73 10.63 -5.34
C PHE A 105 11.26 12.05 -5.54
N ARG A 106 11.84 12.30 -6.71
CA ARG A 106 12.37 13.61 -7.09
C ARG A 106 11.73 14.04 -8.40
N PRO A 107 10.93 15.10 -8.43
CA PRO A 107 10.45 15.67 -9.68
C PRO A 107 11.59 16.07 -10.61
N ILE A 108 11.46 15.73 -11.89
CA ILE A 108 12.40 16.11 -12.96
C ILE A 108 11.65 16.96 -13.97
N ALA A 109 12.02 18.21 -14.07
CA ALA A 109 11.32 19.18 -14.92
C ALA A 109 11.21 18.68 -16.37
N GLY A 110 9.98 18.68 -16.88
CA GLY A 110 9.66 18.23 -18.24
C GLY A 110 9.73 16.73 -18.47
N VAL A 111 9.87 15.91 -17.42
CA VAL A 111 9.85 14.42 -17.48
C VAL A 111 8.83 13.84 -16.52
N VAL A 112 8.97 14.08 -15.20
CA VAL A 112 8.05 13.59 -14.16
C VAL A 112 7.82 14.66 -13.09
N SER A 113 6.58 14.77 -12.62
CA SER A 113 6.15 15.67 -11.55
C SER A 113 5.55 14.89 -10.37
N GLU A 114 5.30 15.55 -9.24
CA GLU A 114 4.58 14.93 -8.11
C GLU A 114 3.16 14.50 -8.48
N GLU A 115 2.52 15.19 -9.43
CA GLU A 115 1.17 14.90 -9.90
C GLU A 115 1.12 13.61 -10.75
N ASP A 116 2.24 13.21 -11.37
CA ASP A 116 2.31 11.98 -12.15
C ASP A 116 2.41 10.74 -11.26
N ARG A 117 2.77 10.91 -9.98
CA ARG A 117 2.98 9.83 -9.03
C ARG A 117 1.65 9.35 -8.44
N ASP A 118 1.35 8.06 -8.61
CA ASP A 118 0.22 7.42 -7.92
C ASP A 118 0.69 6.85 -6.56
N MET A 119 -0.06 7.15 -5.52
CA MET A 119 0.15 6.63 -4.17
C MET A 119 -0.51 5.26 -3.96
N ARG A 120 -1.25 4.74 -4.94
CA ARG A 120 -1.89 3.42 -4.92
C ARG A 120 -0.93 2.34 -5.40
N THR A 121 -0.03 1.94 -4.54
CA THR A 121 1.05 1.00 -4.87
C THR A 121 0.82 -0.41 -4.35
N ALA A 122 -0.36 -0.72 -3.82
CA ALA A 122 -0.68 -2.06 -3.31
C ALA A 122 -0.56 -3.11 -4.44
N GLY A 123 0.23 -4.16 -4.18
CA GLY A 123 0.55 -5.20 -5.15
C GLY A 123 1.69 -4.89 -6.11
N LEU A 124 2.23 -3.66 -6.11
CA LEU A 124 3.41 -3.29 -6.88
C LEU A 124 4.68 -3.41 -6.01
N LYS A 125 5.82 -3.68 -6.67
CA LYS A 125 7.12 -3.67 -6.00
C LYS A 125 7.53 -2.23 -5.73
N THR A 126 7.55 -1.79 -4.50
CA THR A 126 7.90 -0.41 -4.12
C THR A 126 9.33 -0.24 -3.63
N TYR A 127 9.99 -1.35 -3.27
CA TYR A 127 11.36 -1.36 -2.77
C TYR A 127 12.03 -2.70 -3.01
N GLU A 128 13.35 -2.67 -3.22
CA GLU A 128 14.21 -3.85 -3.18
C GLU A 128 15.57 -3.52 -2.58
N LYS A 129 16.18 -4.54 -1.99
CA LYS A 129 17.56 -4.49 -1.49
C LYS A 129 18.33 -5.67 -2.06
N ILE A 130 19.40 -5.37 -2.82
CA ILE A 130 20.20 -6.35 -3.54
C ILE A 130 21.57 -6.42 -2.88
N GLY A 131 21.97 -7.61 -2.40
CA GLY A 131 23.32 -7.85 -1.88
C GLY A 131 24.36 -7.86 -2.99
N ILE A 132 25.50 -7.19 -2.76
CA ILE A 132 26.64 -7.22 -3.67
C ILE A 132 27.62 -8.28 -3.13
N LEU A 133 27.88 -9.32 -3.94
CA LEU A 133 28.84 -10.35 -3.58
C LEU A 133 30.27 -9.79 -3.59
N GLY A 134 31.05 -10.05 -2.52
CA GLY A 134 32.46 -9.68 -2.43
C GLY A 134 32.74 -8.28 -1.87
N ALA A 135 31.74 -7.59 -1.33
CA ALA A 135 31.96 -6.32 -0.62
C ALA A 135 32.53 -6.60 0.80
N ASP A 136 33.73 -6.13 1.08
CA ASP A 136 34.44 -6.34 2.35
C ASP A 136 34.07 -5.36 3.47
N THR A 137 33.29 -4.32 3.16
CA THR A 137 32.86 -3.27 4.11
C THR A 137 31.36 -3.19 4.22
N ASP A 138 30.84 -2.61 5.31
CA ASP A 138 29.41 -2.43 5.51
C ASP A 138 28.78 -1.37 4.56
N VAL A 139 29.62 -0.45 4.06
CA VAL A 139 29.23 0.54 3.06
C VAL A 139 29.34 -0.08 1.67
N GLY A 140 28.27 -0.06 0.88
CA GLY A 140 28.24 -0.59 -0.48
C GLY A 140 27.95 -2.11 -0.60
N LYS A 141 27.62 -2.81 0.51
CA LYS A 141 27.18 -4.20 0.46
C LYS A 141 25.86 -4.43 -0.26
N PHE A 142 25.06 -3.39 -0.39
CA PHE A 142 23.70 -3.47 -0.93
C PHE A 142 23.45 -2.32 -1.89
N ILE A 143 22.69 -2.62 -2.94
CA ILE A 143 22.00 -1.62 -3.74
C ILE A 143 20.57 -1.60 -3.24
N GLU A 144 20.08 -0.44 -2.84
CA GLU A 144 18.70 -0.22 -2.42
C GLU A 144 17.99 0.58 -3.49
N ARG A 145 16.76 0.15 -3.86
CA ARG A 145 15.94 0.78 -4.90
C ARG A 145 14.55 1.05 -4.40
N ALA A 146 14.05 2.25 -4.67
CA ALA A 146 12.63 2.58 -4.56
C ALA A 146 12.03 2.75 -5.95
N PHE A 147 10.79 2.30 -6.13
CA PHE A 147 10.06 2.34 -7.39
C PHE A 147 8.82 3.22 -7.23
N TYR A 148 8.63 4.15 -8.16
CA TYR A 148 7.51 5.07 -8.20
C TYR A 148 6.71 4.85 -9.48
N TYR A 149 5.40 4.93 -9.37
CA TYR A 149 4.47 4.51 -10.40
C TYR A 149 3.51 5.63 -10.77
N ASP A 150 3.01 5.58 -12.01
CA ASP A 150 1.84 6.35 -12.42
C ASP A 150 0.53 5.61 -12.07
N TYR A 151 -0.60 6.27 -12.34
CA TYR A 151 -1.95 5.74 -12.09
C TYR A 151 -2.29 4.45 -12.88
N ARG A 152 -1.46 4.07 -13.85
CA ARG A 152 -1.57 2.81 -14.63
C ARG A 152 -0.63 1.71 -14.12
N GLY A 153 0.11 1.97 -13.06
CA GLY A 153 1.08 1.04 -12.50
C GLY A 153 2.38 0.92 -13.32
N ARG A 154 2.71 1.92 -14.16
CA ARG A 154 3.97 1.97 -14.90
C ARG A 154 5.02 2.70 -14.06
N ILE A 155 6.25 2.18 -14.08
CA ILE A 155 7.37 2.80 -13.34
C ILE A 155 7.73 4.13 -14.01
N ILE A 156 7.51 5.24 -13.31
CA ILE A 156 7.89 6.58 -13.76
C ILE A 156 9.22 7.03 -13.17
N GLN A 157 9.63 6.46 -12.04
CA GLN A 157 10.97 6.73 -11.50
C GLN A 157 11.49 5.53 -10.70
N ILE A 158 12.78 5.25 -10.84
CA ILE A 158 13.56 4.40 -9.95
C ILE A 158 14.58 5.29 -9.26
N VAL A 159 14.67 5.20 -7.95
CA VAL A 159 15.73 5.84 -7.15
C VAL A 159 16.58 4.76 -6.53
N GLU A 160 17.88 4.78 -6.76
CA GLU A 160 18.76 3.76 -6.20
C GLU A 160 20.03 4.36 -5.57
N THR A 161 20.59 3.65 -4.59
CA THR A 161 21.92 3.96 -4.07
C THR A 161 22.98 3.62 -5.11
N ASN A 162 23.99 4.48 -5.26
CA ASN A 162 25.10 4.25 -6.18
C ASN A 162 26.41 3.99 -5.44
N HIS A 163 27.42 3.53 -6.19
CA HIS A 163 28.74 3.18 -5.65
C HIS A 163 29.58 4.41 -5.20
N LEU A 164 29.09 5.62 -5.49
CA LEU A 164 29.74 6.89 -5.09
C LEU A 164 29.16 7.44 -3.78
N GLY A 165 28.34 6.66 -3.07
CA GLY A 165 27.68 7.06 -1.82
C GLY A 165 26.45 7.95 -2.02
N GLY A 166 26.12 8.33 -3.27
CA GLY A 166 24.96 9.15 -3.60
C GLY A 166 23.82 8.33 -4.18
N LEU A 167 22.95 8.99 -4.94
CA LEU A 167 21.76 8.42 -5.55
C LEU A 167 21.78 8.55 -7.06
N SER A 168 21.15 7.55 -7.70
CA SER A 168 20.82 7.57 -9.13
C SER A 168 19.31 7.62 -9.28
N TYR A 169 18.83 8.50 -10.14
CA TYR A 169 17.42 8.68 -10.48
C TYR A 169 17.23 8.35 -11.96
N TYR A 170 16.39 7.35 -12.24
CA TYR A 170 16.00 6.96 -13.59
C TYR A 170 14.54 7.31 -13.77
N SER A 171 14.24 8.33 -14.56
CA SER A 171 12.89 8.87 -14.74
C SER A 171 12.39 8.68 -16.16
N THR A 172 11.11 8.34 -16.32
CA THR A 172 10.52 8.01 -17.62
C THR A 172 9.14 8.65 -17.74
N GLU A 173 8.93 9.40 -18.83
CA GLU A 173 7.62 9.89 -19.27
C GLU A 173 7.06 8.96 -20.33
N TYR A 174 5.77 8.62 -20.23
CA TYR A 174 5.05 7.77 -21.18
C TYR A 174 3.92 8.52 -21.87
N ASP A 175 3.62 8.14 -23.11
CA ASP A 175 2.37 8.51 -23.74
C ASP A 175 1.18 7.69 -23.17
N PHE A 176 -0.03 8.00 -23.65
CA PHE A 176 -1.25 7.34 -23.18
C PHE A 176 -1.33 5.85 -23.54
N VAL A 177 -0.59 5.37 -24.55
CA VAL A 177 -0.55 3.96 -24.97
C VAL A 177 0.62 3.18 -24.36
N GLY A 178 1.56 3.86 -23.69
CA GLY A 178 2.67 3.23 -22.96
C GLY A 178 4.02 3.31 -23.67
N ASN A 179 4.16 4.07 -24.77
CA ASN A 179 5.47 4.33 -25.36
C ASN A 179 6.23 5.34 -24.52
N ILE A 180 7.54 5.17 -24.44
CA ILE A 180 8.42 6.12 -23.76
C ILE A 180 8.54 7.38 -24.62
N LEU A 181 8.17 8.53 -24.06
CA LEU A 181 8.34 9.84 -24.67
C LEU A 181 9.70 10.45 -24.31
N LYS A 182 10.09 10.34 -23.04
CA LYS A 182 11.35 10.84 -22.53
C LYS A 182 11.89 9.91 -21.46
N SER A 183 13.21 9.86 -21.35
CA SER A 183 13.92 9.28 -20.21
C SER A 183 14.99 10.26 -19.75
N HIS A 184 15.21 10.26 -18.43
CA HIS A 184 16.21 11.11 -17.80
C HIS A 184 16.95 10.32 -16.73
N GLU A 185 18.25 10.44 -16.72
CA GLU A 185 19.13 9.84 -15.73
C GLU A 185 19.91 10.95 -15.01
N LEU A 186 19.87 10.92 -13.69
CA LEU A 186 20.58 11.86 -12.83
C LEU A 186 21.33 11.09 -11.76
N HIS A 187 22.62 11.37 -11.63
CA HIS A 187 23.46 10.82 -10.55
C HIS A 187 23.87 11.94 -9.60
N THR A 188 23.78 11.66 -8.32
CA THR A 188 24.37 12.50 -7.28
C THR A 188 25.54 11.76 -6.63
N SER A 189 26.46 12.48 -6.04
CA SER A 189 27.53 11.91 -5.22
C SER A 189 27.62 12.69 -3.91
N ASP A 190 27.85 11.99 -2.81
CA ASP A 190 28.13 12.60 -1.50
C ASP A 190 29.62 12.92 -1.32
N MET A 191 30.36 13.14 -2.44
CA MET A 191 31.72 13.59 -2.32
C MET A 191 31.76 15.03 -1.76
N GLN A 192 31.98 15.12 -0.45
CA GLN A 192 32.54 16.29 0.21
C GLN A 192 34.06 16.24 0.14
#